data_cfa192f28c4f1b50a5a0e404451a3750
#
_entry.id   cfa192f28c4f1b50a5a0e404451a3750
#
_cell.length_a   1.000
_cell.length_b   1.000
_cell.length_c   1.000
_cell.angle_alpha   90.00
_cell.angle_beta   90.00
_cell.angle_gamma   90.00
#
_symmetry.space_group_name_H-M   'P 1'
#
loop_
_entity.id
_entity.type
_entity.pdbx_description
1 polymer ?
#
loop_
_entity_poly.entity_id
_entity_poly.type
_entity_poly.pdbx_seq_one_letter_code
_entity_poly.pdbx_strand_id
1 'polypeptide(L)'
;MAGAGPLADIPDGGSAGYPPPAGGFIGLLAVREGETLHVYVNSCPHIGVPLDWMPGRFLSADGRRIVCATHGAEFAIATGECLTGPCRGDFLEAVAIQIKDGVVYVPEDAGL
;
A
#
# COMPACT_ATOMS: atom_id res chain seq x y z
N MET A 1 -2.39 -17.56 -5.93
CA MET A 1 -2.54 -16.13 -5.60
C MET A 1 -3.99 -15.71 -5.82
N ALA A 2 -4.45 -14.74 -5.05
CA ALA A 2 -5.83 -14.26 -5.13
C ALA A 2 -5.90 -12.99 -5.99
N GLY A 3 -6.93 -12.87 -6.81
CA GLY A 3 -7.16 -11.66 -7.60
C GLY A 3 -7.62 -10.49 -6.73
N ALA A 4 -6.95 -9.34 -6.86
CA ALA A 4 -7.31 -8.13 -6.13
C ALA A 4 -8.11 -7.14 -6.97
N GLY A 5 -8.04 -7.26 -8.30
CA GLY A 5 -8.80 -6.42 -9.22
C GLY A 5 -7.96 -5.92 -10.39
N PRO A 6 -8.60 -5.26 -11.36
CA PRO A 6 -7.88 -4.73 -12.52
C PRO A 6 -6.92 -3.59 -12.12
N LEU A 7 -5.72 -3.58 -12.70
CA LEU A 7 -4.79 -2.46 -12.52
C LEU A 7 -5.42 -1.14 -12.98
N ALA A 8 -6.27 -1.19 -14.00
CA ALA A 8 -6.91 0.00 -14.55
C ALA A 8 -7.86 0.70 -13.56
N ASP A 9 -8.27 0.03 -12.48
CA ASP A 9 -9.10 0.65 -11.44
C ASP A 9 -8.30 1.66 -10.60
N ILE A 10 -6.97 1.62 -10.67
CA ILE A 10 -6.11 2.57 -9.96
C ILE A 10 -5.57 3.55 -11.00
N PRO A 11 -5.85 4.86 -10.86
CA PRO A 11 -5.30 5.83 -11.80
C PRO A 11 -3.77 5.88 -11.71
N ASP A 12 -3.11 6.16 -12.83
CA ASP A 12 -1.66 6.36 -12.85
C ASP A 12 -1.30 7.51 -11.88
N GLY A 13 -0.35 7.25 -11.00
CA GLY A 13 0.00 8.19 -9.94
C GLY A 13 -0.97 8.18 -8.76
N GLY A 14 -1.93 7.25 -8.74
CA GLY A 14 -2.90 7.13 -7.67
C GLY A 14 -2.65 5.95 -6.74
N SER A 15 -3.57 5.77 -5.79
CA SER A 15 -3.49 4.71 -4.79
C SER A 15 -4.85 4.05 -4.57
N ALA A 16 -4.83 2.86 -3.99
CA ALA A 16 -6.05 2.16 -3.61
C ALA A 16 -5.78 1.25 -2.41
N GLY A 17 -6.84 0.89 -1.69
CA GLY A 17 -6.79 -0.12 -0.65
C GLY A 17 -7.41 -1.41 -1.15
N TYR A 18 -6.85 -2.55 -0.74
CA TYR A 18 -7.42 -3.86 -0.99
C TYR A 18 -7.75 -4.53 0.34
N PRO A 19 -8.87 -5.26 0.43
CA PRO A 19 -9.11 -6.08 1.61
C PRO A 19 -8.13 -7.27 1.62
N PRO A 20 -7.82 -7.84 2.81
CA PRO A 20 -6.98 -9.03 2.87
C PRO A 20 -7.70 -10.21 2.22
N PRO A 21 -7.04 -10.97 1.31
CA PRO A 21 -7.70 -12.05 0.57
C PRO A 21 -8.30 -13.15 1.44
N ALA A 22 -7.64 -13.48 2.55
CA ALA A 22 -8.09 -14.52 3.47
C ALA A 22 -9.04 -14.01 4.55
N GLY A 23 -9.45 -12.73 4.49
CA GLY A 23 -10.20 -12.07 5.54
C GLY A 23 -9.27 -11.56 6.63
N GLY A 24 -9.84 -11.00 7.69
CA GLY A 24 -9.06 -10.40 8.76
C GLY A 24 -9.22 -8.88 8.80
N PHE A 25 -8.39 -8.22 9.60
CA PHE A 25 -8.56 -6.79 9.87
C PHE A 25 -7.55 -5.91 9.14
N ILE A 26 -6.42 -6.48 8.69
CA ILE A 26 -5.35 -5.72 8.05
C ILE A 26 -5.47 -5.89 6.54
N GLY A 27 -5.71 -4.77 5.85
CA GLY A 27 -5.77 -4.75 4.40
C GLY A 27 -4.41 -4.48 3.77
N LEU A 28 -4.43 -4.18 2.48
CA LEU A 28 -3.26 -3.84 1.69
C LEU A 28 -3.42 -2.44 1.13
N LEU A 29 -2.30 -1.75 0.92
CA LEU A 29 -2.29 -0.51 0.15
C LEU A 29 -1.52 -0.72 -1.15
N ALA A 30 -1.96 -0.05 -2.20
CA ALA A 30 -1.33 -0.14 -3.51
C ALA A 30 -1.11 1.26 -4.07
N VAL A 31 0.06 1.49 -4.66
CA VAL A 31 0.40 2.74 -5.33
C VAL A 31 0.83 2.42 -6.74
N ARG A 32 0.20 3.07 -7.71
CA ARG A 32 0.48 2.85 -9.14
C ARG A 32 1.40 3.92 -9.70
N GLU A 33 2.47 3.47 -10.36
CA GLU A 33 3.37 4.34 -11.13
C GLU A 33 3.48 3.76 -12.54
N GLY A 34 2.70 4.27 -13.49
CA GLY A 34 2.63 3.74 -14.85
C GLY A 34 2.10 2.31 -14.85
N GLU A 35 2.90 1.37 -15.32
CA GLU A 35 2.55 -0.07 -15.30
C GLU A 35 3.10 -0.80 -14.07
N THR A 36 3.81 -0.08 -13.20
CA THR A 36 4.35 -0.65 -11.96
C THR A 36 3.38 -0.41 -10.83
N LEU A 37 3.15 -1.44 -10.03
CA LEU A 37 2.32 -1.35 -8.84
C LEU A 37 3.14 -1.76 -7.63
N HIS A 38 3.17 -0.90 -6.61
CA HIS A 38 3.82 -1.17 -5.33
C HIS A 38 2.73 -1.49 -4.32
N VAL A 39 2.80 -2.67 -3.70
CA VAL A 39 1.80 -3.11 -2.72
C VAL A 39 2.47 -3.40 -1.40
N TYR A 40 1.88 -2.88 -0.34
CA TYR A 40 2.37 -3.05 1.03
C TYR A 40 1.20 -3.43 1.94
N VAL A 41 1.53 -4.04 3.06
CA VAL A 41 0.54 -4.28 4.12
C VAL A 41 0.16 -2.92 4.73
N ASN A 42 -1.13 -2.65 4.86
CA ASN A 42 -1.66 -1.39 5.37
C ASN A 42 -1.57 -1.35 6.90
N SER A 43 -0.35 -1.29 7.41
CA SER A 43 -0.07 -1.26 8.83
C SER A 43 1.17 -0.41 9.07
N CYS A 44 1.02 0.67 9.82
CA CYS A 44 2.14 1.56 10.15
C CYS A 44 3.14 0.80 11.03
N PRO A 45 4.44 0.76 10.65
CA PRO A 45 5.45 0.04 11.45
C PRO A 45 5.55 0.53 12.89
N HIS A 46 5.17 1.79 13.15
CA HIS A 46 5.27 2.39 14.47
C HIS A 46 4.23 1.83 15.44
N ILE A 47 2.95 1.77 15.03
CA ILE A 47 1.86 1.43 15.94
C ILE A 47 0.85 0.44 15.36
N GLY A 48 1.05 -0.06 14.16
CA GLY A 48 0.20 -1.09 13.55
C GLY A 48 -1.18 -0.64 13.09
N VAL A 49 -1.42 0.67 12.99
CA VAL A 49 -2.70 1.20 12.50
C VAL A 49 -2.71 1.36 10.99
N PRO A 50 -3.90 1.37 10.35
CA PRO A 50 -3.99 1.69 8.93
C PRO A 50 -3.44 3.08 8.62
N LEU A 51 -2.81 3.22 7.43
CA LEU A 51 -2.18 4.47 7.02
C LEU A 51 -3.16 5.46 6.40
N ASP A 52 -4.23 4.97 5.76
CA ASP A 52 -5.08 5.83 4.94
C ASP A 52 -5.82 6.89 5.78
N TRP A 53 -5.69 8.16 5.35
CA TRP A 53 -6.38 9.29 5.96
C TRP A 53 -7.84 9.41 5.50
N MET A 54 -8.17 8.80 4.37
CA MET A 54 -9.52 8.52 3.88
C MET A 54 -9.47 7.17 3.16
N PRO A 55 -10.57 6.44 3.05
CA PRO A 55 -10.55 5.14 2.38
C PRO A 55 -9.86 5.21 1.01
N GLY A 56 -8.80 4.41 0.85
CA GLY A 56 -8.02 4.35 -0.39
C GLY A 56 -7.04 5.51 -0.61
N ARG A 57 -6.92 6.44 0.34
CA ARG A 57 -6.05 7.60 0.21
C ARG A 57 -4.79 7.44 1.04
N PHE A 58 -3.67 7.18 0.38
CA PHE A 58 -2.39 6.87 1.02
C PHE A 58 -1.28 7.84 0.64
N LEU A 59 -1.50 8.74 -0.31
CA LEU A 59 -0.45 9.59 -0.86
C LEU A 59 -0.45 10.99 -0.28
N SER A 60 0.76 11.58 -0.21
CA SER A 60 0.93 12.99 0.10
C SER A 60 0.27 13.87 -0.97
N ALA A 61 0.11 15.16 -0.67
CA ALA A 61 -0.56 16.09 -1.57
C ALA A 61 0.12 16.19 -2.94
N ASP A 62 1.45 16.00 -2.99
CA ASP A 62 2.22 16.01 -4.24
C ASP A 62 2.28 14.64 -4.92
N GLY A 63 1.70 13.60 -4.32
CA GLY A 63 1.67 12.26 -4.87
C GLY A 63 3.01 11.52 -4.83
N ARG A 64 4.02 12.03 -4.14
CA ARG A 64 5.39 11.49 -4.18
C ARG A 64 5.72 10.56 -3.02
N ARG A 65 4.93 10.57 -1.97
CA ARG A 65 5.17 9.78 -0.77
C ARG A 65 3.90 9.11 -0.29
N ILE A 66 4.08 7.96 0.37
CA ILE A 66 3.00 7.34 1.15
C ILE A 66 3.00 8.01 2.52
N VAL A 67 1.83 8.38 3.02
CA VAL A 67 1.69 9.11 4.29
C VAL A 67 0.85 8.29 5.26
N CYS A 68 1.34 8.18 6.52
CA CYS A 68 0.54 7.67 7.62
C CYS A 68 -0.28 8.80 8.23
N ALA A 69 -1.61 8.66 8.23
CA ALA A 69 -2.51 9.70 8.71
C ALA A 69 -2.34 10.00 10.20
N THR A 70 -1.91 9.02 11.00
CA THR A 70 -1.89 9.15 12.46
C THR A 70 -0.80 10.11 12.95
N HIS A 71 0.43 10.01 12.40
CA HIS A 71 1.55 10.82 12.84
C HIS A 71 2.26 11.56 11.71
N GLY A 72 1.71 11.53 10.50
CA GLY A 72 2.32 12.20 9.36
C GLY A 72 3.62 11.59 8.87
N ALA A 73 3.95 10.36 9.27
CA ALA A 73 5.13 9.68 8.78
C ALA A 73 5.04 9.51 7.27
N GLU A 74 6.17 9.71 6.57
CA GLU A 74 6.23 9.60 5.12
C GLU A 74 7.13 8.44 4.70
N PHE A 75 6.70 7.69 3.69
CA PHE A 75 7.39 6.50 3.22
C PHE A 75 7.71 6.62 1.74
N ALA A 76 8.86 6.10 1.33
CA ALA A 76 9.22 6.01 -0.08
C ALA A 76 8.29 5.02 -0.78
N ILE A 77 7.74 5.40 -1.94
CA ILE A 77 6.81 4.55 -2.68
C ILE A 77 7.49 3.27 -3.15
N ALA A 78 8.70 3.38 -3.69
CA ALA A 78 9.37 2.24 -4.33
C ALA A 78 9.92 1.22 -3.33
N THR A 79 10.21 1.61 -2.10
CA THR A 79 10.86 0.73 -1.11
C THR A 79 10.06 0.53 0.16
N GLY A 80 9.11 1.43 0.46
CA GLY A 80 8.36 1.40 1.71
C GLY A 80 9.15 1.90 2.92
N GLU A 81 10.34 2.47 2.70
CA GLU A 81 11.16 2.99 3.78
C GLU A 81 10.54 4.22 4.42
N CYS A 82 10.45 4.24 5.75
CA CYS A 82 10.00 5.40 6.50
C CYS A 82 11.09 6.47 6.46
N LEU A 83 10.81 7.60 5.85
CA LEU A 83 11.76 8.68 5.64
C LEU A 83 11.67 9.75 6.72
N THR A 84 10.48 9.96 7.27
CA THR A 84 10.22 10.95 8.31
C THR A 84 9.21 10.41 9.31
N GLY A 85 9.25 10.95 10.52
CA GLY A 85 8.31 10.59 11.57
C GLY A 85 8.86 9.57 12.55
N PRO A 86 7.99 9.05 13.46
CA PRO A 86 8.43 8.18 14.56
C PRO A 86 9.02 6.85 14.12
N CYS A 87 8.65 6.36 12.92
CA CYS A 87 9.12 5.07 12.41
C CYS A 87 10.32 5.19 11.48
N ARG A 88 11.02 6.32 11.48
CA ARG A 88 12.18 6.54 10.61
C ARG A 88 13.18 5.40 10.73
N GLY A 89 13.54 4.83 9.57
CA GLY A 89 14.43 3.66 9.50
C GLY A 89 13.70 2.33 9.43
N ASP A 90 12.38 2.30 9.70
CA ASP A 90 11.55 1.12 9.51
C ASP A 90 10.98 1.09 8.09
N PHE A 91 10.41 -0.05 7.71
CA PHE A 91 9.84 -0.26 6.38
C PHE A 91 8.42 -0.77 6.49
N LEU A 92 7.58 -0.38 5.54
CA LEU A 92 6.30 -1.06 5.31
C LEU A 92 6.61 -2.48 4.82
N GLU A 93 5.75 -3.43 5.17
CA GLU A 93 5.91 -4.81 4.71
C GLU A 93 5.49 -4.90 3.25
N ALA A 94 6.44 -5.23 2.37
CA ALA A 94 6.18 -5.36 0.95
C ALA A 94 5.43 -6.65 0.65
N VAL A 95 4.51 -6.57 -0.31
CA VAL A 95 3.71 -7.71 -0.80
C VAL A 95 4.15 -8.04 -2.20
N ALA A 96 4.61 -9.28 -2.43
CA ALA A 96 4.99 -9.75 -3.75
C ALA A 96 3.72 -9.98 -4.59
N ILE A 97 3.60 -9.25 -5.69
CA ILE A 97 2.42 -9.32 -6.54
C ILE A 97 2.77 -9.83 -7.93
N GLN A 98 1.73 -10.25 -8.67
CA GLN A 98 1.84 -10.50 -10.10
C GLN A 98 0.72 -9.73 -10.80
N ILE A 99 1.03 -9.21 -11.98
CA ILE A 99 0.04 -8.61 -12.86
C ILE A 99 -0.06 -9.49 -14.10
N LYS A 100 -1.25 -10.00 -14.37
CA LYS A 100 -1.48 -10.94 -15.47
C LYS A 100 -2.75 -10.53 -16.19
N ASP A 101 -2.63 -10.26 -17.49
CA ASP A 101 -3.75 -9.79 -18.32
C ASP A 101 -4.45 -8.57 -17.72
N GLY A 102 -3.67 -7.65 -17.14
CA GLY A 102 -4.18 -6.43 -16.55
C GLY A 102 -4.82 -6.60 -15.17
N VAL A 103 -4.79 -7.81 -14.59
CA VAL A 103 -5.34 -8.09 -13.27
C VAL A 103 -4.22 -8.28 -12.27
N VAL A 104 -4.37 -7.63 -11.10
CA VAL A 104 -3.42 -7.72 -10.00
C VAL A 104 -3.74 -8.95 -9.15
N TYR A 105 -2.71 -9.75 -8.86
CA TYR A 105 -2.81 -10.91 -7.97
C TYR A 105 -1.87 -10.74 -6.78
N VAL A 106 -2.35 -11.07 -5.60
CA VAL A 106 -1.62 -10.98 -4.34
C VAL A 106 -1.55 -12.36 -3.68
N PRO A 107 -0.56 -12.63 -2.80
CA PRO A 107 -0.52 -13.87 -2.03
C PRO A 107 -1.79 -14.03 -1.20
N GLU A 108 -2.27 -15.27 -1.08
CA GLU A 108 -3.54 -15.53 -0.36
C GLU A 108 -3.44 -15.21 1.13
N ASP A 109 -2.24 -15.24 1.70
CA ASP A 109 -1.97 -14.90 3.09
C ASP A 109 -1.55 -13.44 3.29
N ALA A 110 -1.63 -12.60 2.25
CA ALA A 110 -1.25 -11.19 2.36
C ALA A 110 -2.11 -10.48 3.42
N GLY A 111 -1.46 -9.73 4.29
CA GLY A 111 -2.12 -9.01 5.37
C GLY A 111 -2.37 -9.84 6.64
N LEU A 112 -1.92 -11.07 6.67
CA LEU A 112 -2.04 -11.91 7.87
C LEU A 112 -0.80 -11.86 8.74
#